data_e7bc1764ea1f20495ab40c6d2b9c2693
#
_entry.id   e7bc1764ea1f20495ab40c6d2b9c2693
#
_cell.length_a   1.000
_cell.length_b   1.000
_cell.length_c   1.000
_cell.angle_alpha   90.00
_cell.angle_beta   90.00
_cell.angle_gamma   90.00
#
_symmetry.space_group_name_H-M   'P 1'
#
loop_
_entity.id
_entity.type
_entity.pdbx_description
1 polymer ?
#
loop_
_entity_poly.entity_id
_entity_poly.type
_entity_poly.pdbx_seq_one_letter_code
_entity_poly.pdbx_strand_id
1 'polypeptide(L)'
;MKLELRDVRHVYARGTPFEVEALGGVSLAVEPNEVLAIVGGTGSGKSTLVQHMNLLLVPTSGEVLVDGVDATTLERSELRRRVGLVFQFPESALFAPTVEEDVSFAPRQFALGEEEVRERVLESLRALGAGELAPRSPFALSGGEKRRVAIAGVLAMRPEVLVLDEPTAGLDPATREDLLALILDLRESGVSVVLVSHDLDEVAEVADRVCVLHEGRVSAVGTAAEVFYGDPTQAPATVRVASLLRGSRPEIGDPVRFGETLDALRALQGA
;
A
#
# COMPACT_ATOMS: atom_id res chain seq x y z
N MET A 1 2.09 -4.73 -14.63
CA MET A 1 0.62 -5.00 -14.63
C MET A 1 -0.13 -3.70 -14.40
N LYS A 2 -1.20 -3.43 -15.15
CA LYS A 2 -2.15 -2.35 -14.87
C LYS A 2 -3.40 -2.93 -14.18
N LEU A 3 -3.79 -2.35 -13.05
CA LEU A 3 -5.00 -2.72 -12.31
C LEU A 3 -5.99 -1.57 -12.35
N GLU A 4 -7.21 -1.81 -12.83
CA GLU A 4 -8.23 -0.76 -12.95
C GLU A 4 -9.51 -1.16 -12.20
N LEU A 5 -10.07 -0.21 -11.48
CA LEU A 5 -11.42 -0.27 -10.92
C LEU A 5 -12.28 0.70 -11.71
N ARG A 6 -13.45 0.26 -12.19
CA ARG A 6 -14.38 1.09 -12.98
C ARG A 6 -15.75 1.09 -12.34
N ASP A 7 -16.20 2.26 -11.87
CA ASP A 7 -17.48 2.49 -11.17
C ASP A 7 -17.78 1.43 -10.10
N VAL A 8 -16.75 1.03 -9.34
CA VAL A 8 -16.87 -0.02 -8.33
C VAL A 8 -17.75 0.45 -7.18
N ARG A 9 -18.82 -0.29 -6.92
CA ARG A 9 -19.73 -0.10 -5.79
C ARG A 9 -19.71 -1.30 -4.89
N HIS A 10 -19.83 -1.05 -3.60
CA HIS A 10 -19.98 -2.12 -2.61
C HIS A 10 -20.99 -1.75 -1.54
N VAL A 11 -21.97 -2.63 -1.36
CA VAL A 11 -23.01 -2.49 -0.35
C VAL A 11 -22.96 -3.70 0.57
N TYR A 12 -22.61 -3.46 1.83
CA TYR A 12 -22.69 -4.48 2.88
C TYR A 12 -24.14 -4.73 3.33
N ALA A 13 -24.43 -5.97 3.72
CA ALA A 13 -25.73 -6.38 4.26
C ALA A 13 -26.94 -5.95 3.40
N ARG A 14 -26.77 -6.02 2.06
CA ARG A 14 -27.76 -5.58 1.07
C ARG A 14 -29.15 -6.20 1.32
N GLY A 15 -30.17 -5.36 1.28
CA GLY A 15 -31.56 -5.78 1.49
C GLY A 15 -31.94 -6.03 2.95
N THR A 16 -31.07 -5.64 3.90
CA THR A 16 -31.36 -5.71 5.33
C THR A 16 -31.47 -4.31 5.96
N PRO A 17 -31.98 -4.17 7.18
CA PRO A 17 -31.98 -2.89 7.91
C PRO A 17 -30.58 -2.34 8.24
N PHE A 18 -29.54 -3.15 8.06
CA PHE A 18 -28.13 -2.79 8.31
C PHE A 18 -27.37 -2.54 7.01
N GLU A 19 -28.07 -2.25 5.92
CA GLU A 19 -27.46 -1.95 4.63
C GLU A 19 -26.59 -0.70 4.71
N VAL A 20 -25.31 -0.82 4.24
CA VAL A 20 -24.35 0.29 4.20
C VAL A 20 -23.65 0.29 2.86
N GLU A 21 -23.77 1.38 2.10
CA GLU A 21 -22.96 1.62 0.90
C GLU A 21 -21.55 2.05 1.35
N ALA A 22 -20.58 1.18 1.20
CA ALA A 22 -19.19 1.44 1.56
C ALA A 22 -18.39 2.05 0.40
N LEU A 23 -18.77 1.74 -0.85
CA LEU A 23 -18.22 2.34 -2.07
C LEU A 23 -19.35 2.76 -2.99
N GLY A 24 -19.34 4.02 -3.40
CA GLY A 24 -20.40 4.67 -4.16
C GLY A 24 -20.01 4.96 -5.63
N GLY A 25 -19.24 4.07 -6.29
CA GLY A 25 -18.82 4.24 -7.67
C GLY A 25 -17.41 4.78 -7.79
N VAL A 26 -16.43 4.00 -7.31
CA VAL A 26 -15.00 4.34 -7.36
C VAL A 26 -14.41 3.91 -8.70
N SER A 27 -13.78 4.87 -9.41
CA SER A 27 -12.93 4.61 -10.56
C SER A 27 -11.50 5.03 -10.25
N LEU A 28 -10.56 4.09 -10.32
CA LEU A 28 -9.18 4.28 -9.96
C LEU A 28 -8.30 3.30 -10.75
N ALA A 29 -7.14 3.75 -11.21
CA ALA A 29 -6.16 2.88 -11.85
C ALA A 29 -4.86 2.89 -11.06
N VAL A 30 -4.25 1.71 -10.91
CA VAL A 30 -2.86 1.51 -10.49
C VAL A 30 -2.05 1.29 -11.74
N GLU A 31 -1.14 2.21 -12.03
CA GLU A 31 -0.28 2.13 -13.20
C GLU A 31 0.96 1.24 -12.90
N PRO A 32 1.61 0.67 -13.92
CA PRO A 32 2.84 -0.10 -13.69
C PRO A 32 3.95 0.74 -13.05
N ASN A 33 4.63 0.15 -12.09
CA ASN A 33 5.81 0.71 -11.42
C ASN A 33 5.55 2.05 -10.70
N GLU A 34 4.36 2.22 -10.11
CA GLU A 34 4.05 3.39 -9.29
C GLU A 34 3.81 3.00 -7.83
N VAL A 35 4.00 3.96 -6.94
CA VAL A 35 3.45 3.96 -5.59
C VAL A 35 2.19 4.83 -5.60
N LEU A 36 1.01 4.20 -5.55
CA LEU A 36 -0.27 4.88 -5.40
C LEU A 36 -0.68 4.88 -3.93
N ALA A 37 -0.73 6.05 -3.31
CA ALA A 37 -1.28 6.15 -1.96
C ALA A 37 -2.80 6.35 -1.98
N ILE A 38 -3.51 5.68 -1.08
CA ILE A 38 -4.94 5.89 -0.82
C ILE A 38 -5.09 6.47 0.58
N VAL A 39 -5.53 7.71 0.66
CA VAL A 39 -5.72 8.44 1.91
C VAL A 39 -7.19 8.78 2.14
N GLY A 40 -7.55 9.12 3.38
CA GLY A 40 -8.91 9.50 3.74
C GLY A 40 -9.23 9.17 5.21
N GLY A 41 -10.27 9.75 5.74
CA GLY A 41 -10.70 9.54 7.12
C GLY A 41 -11.10 8.09 7.44
N THR A 42 -11.24 7.80 8.72
CA THR A 42 -11.80 6.51 9.17
C THR A 42 -13.21 6.32 8.60
N GLY A 43 -13.50 5.12 8.09
CA GLY A 43 -14.80 4.83 7.48
C GLY A 43 -14.98 5.35 6.04
N SER A 44 -13.96 5.96 5.41
CA SER A 44 -14.07 6.45 4.03
C SER A 44 -14.13 5.34 2.97
N GLY A 45 -13.93 4.06 3.34
CA GLY A 45 -14.02 2.92 2.42
C GLY A 45 -12.67 2.38 1.93
N LYS A 46 -11.51 2.87 2.43
CA LYS A 46 -10.17 2.47 1.97
C LYS A 46 -9.94 0.96 2.00
N SER A 47 -10.13 0.33 3.17
CA SER A 47 -9.94 -1.13 3.31
C SER A 47 -10.93 -1.93 2.47
N THR A 48 -12.16 -1.43 2.29
CA THR A 48 -13.12 -2.03 1.36
C THR A 48 -12.61 -1.94 -0.08
N LEU A 49 -12.09 -0.77 -0.48
CA LEU A 49 -11.58 -0.54 -1.83
C LEU A 49 -10.43 -1.49 -2.17
N VAL A 50 -9.42 -1.59 -1.29
CA VAL A 50 -8.25 -2.44 -1.57
C VAL A 50 -8.56 -3.93 -1.60
N GLN A 51 -9.59 -4.39 -0.87
CA GLN A 51 -10.06 -5.77 -0.92
C GLN A 51 -10.74 -6.14 -2.24
N HIS A 52 -11.17 -5.17 -3.05
CA HIS A 52 -11.66 -5.43 -4.41
C HIS A 52 -10.51 -5.65 -5.40
N MET A 53 -9.32 -5.11 -5.14
CA MET A 53 -8.18 -5.19 -6.06
C MET A 53 -7.73 -6.62 -6.36
N ASN A 54 -7.90 -7.54 -5.40
CA ASN A 54 -7.61 -8.98 -5.59
C ASN A 54 -8.87 -9.86 -5.47
N LEU A 55 -10.05 -9.26 -5.59
CA LEU A 55 -11.35 -9.93 -5.47
C LEU A 55 -11.50 -10.73 -4.17
N LEU A 56 -10.92 -10.25 -3.06
CA LEU A 56 -11.32 -10.74 -1.74
C LEU A 56 -12.77 -10.35 -1.44
N LEU A 57 -13.13 -9.10 -1.81
CA LEU A 57 -14.53 -8.67 -1.97
C LEU A 57 -14.86 -8.55 -3.46
N VAL A 58 -16.05 -9.01 -3.83
CA VAL A 58 -16.57 -8.86 -5.20
C VAL A 58 -17.44 -7.61 -5.23
N PRO A 59 -17.30 -6.73 -6.23
CA PRO A 59 -18.14 -5.55 -6.36
C PRO A 59 -19.63 -5.90 -6.43
N THR A 60 -20.48 -5.06 -5.83
CA THR A 60 -21.94 -5.14 -6.00
C THR A 60 -22.33 -4.71 -7.42
N SER A 61 -21.59 -3.77 -8.00
CA SER A 61 -21.63 -3.36 -9.41
C SER A 61 -20.30 -2.68 -9.78
N GLY A 62 -20.07 -2.49 -11.08
CA GLY A 62 -18.79 -2.03 -11.61
C GLY A 62 -17.85 -3.19 -11.90
N GLU A 63 -16.63 -2.89 -12.29
CA GLU A 63 -15.66 -3.87 -12.81
C GLU A 63 -14.28 -3.66 -12.18
N VAL A 64 -13.55 -4.76 -12.00
CA VAL A 64 -12.12 -4.78 -11.69
C VAL A 64 -11.41 -5.41 -12.87
N LEU A 65 -10.44 -4.71 -13.46
CA LEU A 65 -9.73 -5.18 -14.65
C LEU A 65 -8.24 -5.33 -14.36
N VAL A 66 -7.66 -6.39 -14.86
CA VAL A 66 -6.21 -6.65 -14.85
C VAL A 66 -5.73 -6.70 -16.30
N ASP A 67 -4.88 -5.76 -16.67
CA ASP A 67 -4.41 -5.58 -18.06
C ASP A 67 -5.56 -5.53 -19.08
N GLY A 68 -6.69 -4.90 -18.69
CA GLY A 68 -7.89 -4.77 -19.51
C GLY A 68 -8.83 -5.99 -19.52
N VAL A 69 -8.49 -7.06 -18.82
CA VAL A 69 -9.32 -8.27 -18.69
C VAL A 69 -10.10 -8.23 -17.38
N ASP A 70 -11.39 -8.57 -17.41
CA ASP A 70 -12.22 -8.66 -16.21
C ASP A 70 -11.63 -9.68 -15.22
N ALA A 71 -11.25 -9.19 -14.04
CA ALA A 71 -10.62 -10.00 -13.00
C ALA A 71 -11.52 -11.15 -12.51
N THR A 72 -12.84 -11.05 -12.67
CA THR A 72 -13.77 -12.13 -12.29
C THR A 72 -13.65 -13.36 -13.19
N THR A 73 -13.09 -13.20 -14.38
CA THR A 73 -12.84 -14.30 -15.35
C THR A 73 -11.52 -15.00 -15.10
N LEU A 74 -10.63 -14.41 -14.31
CA LEU A 74 -9.33 -14.99 -13.96
C LEU A 74 -9.49 -16.03 -12.85
N GLU A 75 -8.56 -16.99 -12.83
CA GLU A 75 -8.47 -17.93 -11.74
C GLU A 75 -8.07 -17.16 -10.45
N ARG A 76 -8.80 -17.39 -9.35
CA ARG A 76 -8.69 -16.60 -8.12
C ARG A 76 -7.31 -16.70 -7.46
N SER A 77 -6.70 -17.87 -7.50
CA SER A 77 -5.37 -18.10 -6.95
C SER A 77 -4.33 -17.30 -7.73
N GLU A 78 -4.42 -17.31 -9.07
CA GLU A 78 -3.52 -16.57 -9.95
C GLU A 78 -3.66 -15.06 -9.77
N LEU A 79 -4.90 -14.54 -9.68
CA LEU A 79 -5.13 -13.13 -9.38
C LEU A 79 -4.47 -12.72 -8.04
N ARG A 80 -4.67 -13.52 -6.99
CA ARG A 80 -4.12 -13.23 -5.65
C ARG A 80 -2.61 -13.42 -5.57
N ARG A 81 -2.04 -14.23 -6.44
CA ARG A 81 -0.59 -14.30 -6.61
C ARG A 81 -0.04 -13.02 -7.21
N ARG A 82 -0.70 -12.49 -8.25
CA ARG A 82 -0.29 -11.26 -8.95
C ARG A 82 -0.57 -9.99 -8.13
N VAL A 83 -1.66 -9.98 -7.35
CA VAL A 83 -2.07 -8.87 -6.47
C VAL A 83 -2.02 -9.32 -5.03
N GLY A 84 -0.86 -9.13 -4.41
CA GLY A 84 -0.64 -9.42 -2.99
C GLY A 84 -1.30 -8.37 -2.11
N LEU A 85 -1.98 -8.80 -1.04
CA LEU A 85 -2.62 -7.91 -0.07
C LEU A 85 -2.11 -8.21 1.34
N VAL A 86 -1.56 -7.18 1.98
CA VAL A 86 -1.19 -7.18 3.39
C VAL A 86 -2.25 -6.37 4.15
N PHE A 87 -2.95 -7.02 5.07
CA PHE A 87 -3.99 -6.38 5.89
C PHE A 87 -3.41 -5.52 7.00
N GLN A 88 -4.24 -4.68 7.57
CA GLN A 88 -3.93 -4.02 8.83
C GLN A 88 -3.72 -5.08 9.93
N PHE A 89 -2.65 -4.94 10.73
CA PHE A 89 -2.22 -5.94 11.74
C PHE A 89 -1.97 -7.34 11.15
N PRO A 90 -1.11 -7.48 10.13
CA PRO A 90 -0.90 -8.74 9.42
C PRO A 90 -0.25 -9.81 10.30
N GLU A 91 0.38 -9.41 11.41
CA GLU A 91 0.97 -10.29 12.43
C GLU A 91 -0.03 -11.24 13.08
N SER A 92 -1.32 -10.94 13.02
CA SER A 92 -2.38 -11.83 13.52
C SER A 92 -2.64 -13.05 12.65
N ALA A 93 -2.14 -13.03 11.41
CA ALA A 93 -2.31 -14.10 10.43
C ALA A 93 -1.21 -15.18 10.49
N LEU A 94 -0.16 -15.00 11.29
CA LEU A 94 0.92 -15.97 11.45
C LEU A 94 0.44 -17.19 12.23
N PHE A 95 0.70 -18.40 11.71
CA PHE A 95 0.14 -19.65 12.24
C PHE A 95 1.09 -20.83 12.28
N ALA A 96 2.20 -20.81 11.51
CA ALA A 96 3.09 -21.95 11.38
C ALA A 96 4.06 -22.10 12.60
N PRO A 97 4.66 -23.27 12.81
CA PRO A 97 5.65 -23.50 13.86
C PRO A 97 6.91 -22.64 13.72
N THR A 98 7.37 -22.39 12.49
CA THR A 98 8.54 -21.55 12.19
C THR A 98 8.20 -20.46 11.16
N VAL A 99 9.01 -19.40 11.16
CA VAL A 99 8.90 -18.30 10.18
C VAL A 99 9.10 -18.82 8.76
N GLU A 100 10.08 -19.70 8.54
CA GLU A 100 10.33 -20.28 7.20
C GLU A 100 9.12 -21.04 6.69
N GLU A 101 8.46 -21.85 7.54
CA GLU A 101 7.25 -22.57 7.19
C GLU A 101 6.07 -21.63 6.91
N ASP A 102 5.93 -20.57 7.70
CA ASP A 102 4.87 -19.58 7.52
C ASP A 102 5.00 -18.84 6.19
N VAL A 103 6.18 -18.30 5.90
CA VAL A 103 6.48 -17.58 4.65
C VAL A 103 6.42 -18.50 3.43
N SER A 104 6.78 -19.79 3.57
CA SER A 104 6.70 -20.78 2.49
C SER A 104 5.28 -21.24 2.15
N PHE A 105 4.31 -20.98 3.02
CA PHE A 105 2.96 -21.50 2.87
C PHE A 105 2.32 -21.09 1.53
N ALA A 106 2.31 -19.79 1.23
CA ALA A 106 1.70 -19.29 0.01
C ALA A 106 2.43 -19.77 -1.26
N PRO A 107 3.76 -19.66 -1.40
CA PRO A 107 4.49 -20.17 -2.56
C PRO A 107 4.25 -21.66 -2.84
N ARG A 108 4.13 -22.50 -1.81
CA ARG A 108 3.83 -23.95 -1.96
C ARG A 108 2.48 -24.26 -2.59
N GLN A 109 1.52 -23.33 -2.53
CA GLN A 109 0.21 -23.53 -3.17
C GLN A 109 0.27 -23.45 -4.70
N PHE A 110 1.39 -22.97 -5.28
CA PHE A 110 1.52 -22.74 -6.72
C PHE A 110 2.36 -23.79 -7.46
N ALA A 111 2.47 -24.99 -6.93
CA ALA A 111 3.21 -26.11 -7.56
C ALA A 111 4.65 -25.75 -7.98
N LEU A 112 5.29 -24.84 -7.26
CA LEU A 112 6.70 -24.48 -7.44
C LEU A 112 7.58 -25.60 -6.88
N GLY A 113 8.79 -25.77 -7.46
CA GLY A 113 9.78 -26.68 -6.91
C GLY A 113 10.28 -26.23 -5.53
N GLU A 114 10.63 -27.17 -4.65
CA GLU A 114 11.08 -26.86 -3.27
C GLU A 114 12.28 -25.91 -3.24
N GLU A 115 13.20 -25.99 -4.20
CA GLU A 115 14.34 -25.07 -4.30
C GLU A 115 13.89 -23.63 -4.60
N GLU A 116 12.95 -23.46 -5.53
CA GLU A 116 12.38 -22.14 -5.86
C GLU A 116 11.60 -21.55 -4.67
N VAL A 117 10.82 -22.38 -3.98
CA VAL A 117 10.13 -21.95 -2.75
C VAL A 117 11.13 -21.44 -1.73
N ARG A 118 12.20 -22.21 -1.48
CA ARG A 118 13.24 -21.82 -0.53
C ARG A 118 13.95 -20.52 -0.93
N GLU A 119 14.30 -20.36 -2.20
CA GLU A 119 14.91 -19.14 -2.72
C GLU A 119 14.00 -17.92 -2.46
N ARG A 120 12.72 -18.00 -2.84
CA ARG A 120 11.73 -16.93 -2.65
C ARG A 120 11.56 -16.56 -1.17
N VAL A 121 11.49 -17.54 -0.28
CA VAL A 121 11.41 -17.35 1.16
C VAL A 121 12.62 -16.59 1.70
N LEU A 122 13.82 -17.01 1.31
CA LEU A 122 15.07 -16.37 1.76
C LEU A 122 15.20 -14.95 1.22
N GLU A 123 14.85 -14.72 -0.04
CA GLU A 123 14.86 -13.38 -0.64
C GLU A 123 13.87 -12.44 0.06
N SER A 124 12.63 -12.87 0.25
CA SER A 124 11.61 -12.04 0.89
C SER A 124 11.94 -11.72 2.35
N LEU A 125 12.45 -12.68 3.11
CA LEU A 125 12.89 -12.45 4.49
C LEU A 125 14.09 -11.49 4.56
N ARG A 126 15.05 -11.61 3.62
CA ARG A 126 16.21 -10.70 3.55
C ARG A 126 15.80 -9.28 3.19
N ALA A 127 14.90 -9.11 2.25
CA ALA A 127 14.38 -7.79 1.86
C ALA A 127 13.77 -7.03 3.04
N LEU A 128 13.25 -7.75 4.03
CA LEU A 128 12.66 -7.19 5.25
C LEU A 128 13.59 -7.23 6.47
N GLY A 129 14.89 -7.52 6.28
CA GLY A 129 15.82 -7.64 7.41
C GLY A 129 15.40 -8.71 8.43
N ALA A 130 14.68 -9.76 7.99
CA ALA A 130 14.12 -10.81 8.83
C ALA A 130 14.77 -12.20 8.58
N GLY A 131 15.88 -12.28 7.83
CA GLY A 131 16.51 -13.54 7.44
C GLY A 131 16.93 -14.42 8.63
N GLU A 132 17.41 -13.83 9.71
CA GLU A 132 17.81 -14.53 10.93
C GLU A 132 16.63 -15.12 11.70
N LEU A 133 15.41 -14.68 11.41
CA LEU A 133 14.20 -15.13 12.08
C LEU A 133 13.67 -16.45 11.50
N ALA A 134 14.14 -16.89 10.34
CA ALA A 134 13.63 -18.07 9.62
C ALA A 134 13.41 -19.33 10.51
N PRO A 135 14.37 -19.73 11.37
CA PRO A 135 14.18 -20.92 12.22
C PRO A 135 13.36 -20.64 13.49
N ARG A 136 13.01 -19.38 13.79
CA ARG A 136 12.30 -19.01 15.02
C ARG A 136 10.79 -19.25 14.89
N SER A 137 10.16 -19.47 16.03
CA SER A 137 8.68 -19.49 16.09
C SER A 137 8.13 -18.07 15.94
N PRO A 138 7.15 -17.83 15.03
CA PRO A 138 6.48 -16.54 14.91
C PRO A 138 5.88 -16.03 16.22
N PHE A 139 5.46 -16.94 17.09
CA PHE A 139 4.84 -16.59 18.38
C PHE A 139 5.83 -16.00 19.39
N ALA A 140 7.14 -16.24 19.20
CA ALA A 140 8.21 -15.71 20.04
C ALA A 140 8.80 -14.38 19.53
N LEU A 141 8.24 -13.80 18.47
CA LEU A 141 8.70 -12.56 17.85
C LEU A 141 8.04 -11.33 18.47
N SER A 142 8.73 -10.19 18.42
CA SER A 142 8.14 -8.87 18.69
C SER A 142 7.09 -8.50 17.65
N GLY A 143 6.24 -7.51 17.91
CA GLY A 143 5.22 -7.05 16.96
C GLY A 143 5.80 -6.60 15.62
N GLY A 144 6.89 -5.83 15.65
CA GLY A 144 7.60 -5.38 14.43
C GLY A 144 8.23 -6.53 13.64
N GLU A 145 8.85 -7.52 14.32
CA GLU A 145 9.37 -8.73 13.67
C GLU A 145 8.25 -9.55 13.01
N LYS A 146 7.14 -9.76 13.72
CA LYS A 146 5.95 -10.45 13.19
C LYS A 146 5.42 -9.78 11.92
N ARG A 147 5.33 -8.45 11.93
CA ARG A 147 4.85 -7.67 10.78
C ARG A 147 5.76 -7.83 9.57
N ARG A 148 7.08 -7.74 9.76
CA ARG A 148 8.05 -7.99 8.70
C ARG A 148 7.91 -9.40 8.11
N VAL A 149 7.74 -10.40 8.96
CA VAL A 149 7.52 -11.79 8.52
C VAL A 149 6.22 -11.93 7.73
N ALA A 150 5.13 -11.33 8.19
CA ALA A 150 3.85 -11.39 7.48
C ALA A 150 3.90 -10.71 6.11
N ILE A 151 4.60 -9.57 5.98
CA ILE A 151 4.85 -8.92 4.68
C ILE A 151 5.73 -9.83 3.79
N ALA A 152 6.77 -10.46 4.37
CA ALA A 152 7.62 -11.41 3.64
C ALA A 152 6.81 -12.57 3.04
N GLY A 153 5.80 -13.08 3.76
CA GLY A 153 4.91 -14.13 3.27
C GLY A 153 4.15 -13.73 2.00
N VAL A 154 3.76 -12.47 1.87
CA VAL A 154 3.12 -11.96 0.65
C VAL A 154 4.14 -11.72 -0.46
N LEU A 155 5.31 -11.14 -0.13
CA LEU A 155 6.39 -10.89 -1.10
C LEU A 155 6.98 -12.17 -1.69
N ALA A 156 7.00 -13.29 -0.94
CA ALA A 156 7.46 -14.58 -1.43
C ALA A 156 6.65 -15.12 -2.62
N MET A 157 5.45 -14.58 -2.84
CA MET A 157 4.67 -14.88 -4.05
C MET A 157 5.16 -14.12 -5.28
N ARG A 158 6.06 -13.15 -5.14
CA ARG A 158 6.56 -12.24 -6.19
C ARG A 158 5.38 -11.54 -6.90
N PRO A 159 4.56 -10.75 -6.17
CA PRO A 159 3.41 -10.08 -6.76
C PRO A 159 3.85 -8.98 -7.73
N GLU A 160 3.01 -8.69 -8.72
CA GLU A 160 3.18 -7.56 -9.64
C GLU A 160 2.62 -6.25 -9.04
N VAL A 161 1.60 -6.38 -8.17
CA VAL A 161 1.06 -5.29 -7.35
C VAL A 161 1.04 -5.74 -5.90
N LEU A 162 1.65 -4.95 -5.01
CA LEU A 162 1.60 -5.16 -3.57
C LEU A 162 0.70 -4.10 -2.93
N VAL A 163 -0.36 -4.54 -2.28
CA VAL A 163 -1.28 -3.68 -1.54
C VAL A 163 -0.97 -3.78 -0.05
N LEU A 164 -0.71 -2.64 0.58
CA LEU A 164 -0.37 -2.52 1.99
C LEU A 164 -1.44 -1.67 2.70
N ASP A 165 -2.23 -2.27 3.58
CA ASP A 165 -3.25 -1.55 4.35
C ASP A 165 -2.71 -1.18 5.73
N GLU A 166 -2.38 0.13 5.93
CA GLU A 166 -1.81 0.70 7.16
C GLU A 166 -0.55 -0.04 7.68
N PRO A 167 0.47 -0.28 6.83
CA PRO A 167 1.56 -1.18 7.18
C PRO A 167 2.50 -0.65 8.26
N THR A 168 2.53 0.66 8.48
CA THR A 168 3.42 1.35 9.43
C THR A 168 2.78 1.58 10.80
N ALA A 169 1.47 1.34 10.93
CA ALA A 169 0.73 1.60 12.16
C ALA A 169 1.33 0.86 13.37
N GLY A 170 1.76 1.62 14.40
CA GLY A 170 2.34 1.08 15.62
C GLY A 170 3.79 0.57 15.51
N LEU A 171 4.48 0.85 14.41
CA LEU A 171 5.92 0.62 14.30
C LEU A 171 6.71 1.75 14.98
N ASP A 172 7.89 1.41 15.48
CA ASP A 172 8.87 2.41 15.89
C ASP A 172 9.44 3.16 14.69
N PRO A 173 10.03 4.37 14.87
CA PRO A 173 10.49 5.19 13.77
C PRO A 173 11.50 4.49 12.84
N ALA A 174 12.45 3.74 13.39
CA ALA A 174 13.47 3.08 12.57
C ALA A 174 12.87 1.98 11.68
N THR A 175 12.02 1.12 12.25
CA THR A 175 11.31 0.08 11.49
C THR A 175 10.36 0.67 10.43
N ARG A 176 9.77 1.84 10.72
CA ARG A 176 8.94 2.58 9.77
C ARG A 176 9.78 3.07 8.57
N GLU A 177 10.94 3.71 8.83
CA GLU A 177 11.86 4.17 7.77
C GLU A 177 12.32 3.00 6.90
N ASP A 178 12.71 1.87 7.49
CA ASP A 178 13.08 0.67 6.76
C ASP A 178 11.96 0.17 5.83
N LEU A 179 10.71 0.23 6.29
CA LEU A 179 9.56 -0.19 5.47
C LEU A 179 9.27 0.79 4.32
N LEU A 180 9.40 2.10 4.56
CA LEU A 180 9.25 3.10 3.50
C LEU A 180 10.36 2.96 2.44
N ALA A 181 11.60 2.70 2.86
CA ALA A 181 12.70 2.41 1.94
C ALA A 181 12.41 1.16 1.09
N LEU A 182 11.92 0.08 1.72
CA LEU A 182 11.51 -1.13 1.00
C LEU A 182 10.43 -0.85 -0.05
N ILE A 183 9.44 0.01 0.24
CA ILE A 183 8.39 0.38 -0.73
C ILE A 183 9.03 1.02 -1.98
N LEU A 184 10.01 1.90 -1.80
CA LEU A 184 10.74 2.53 -2.91
C LEU A 184 11.57 1.49 -3.69
N ASP A 185 12.28 0.60 -3.01
CA ASP A 185 13.07 -0.47 -3.64
C ASP A 185 12.18 -1.42 -4.46
N LEU A 186 11.00 -1.77 -3.95
CA LEU A 186 10.02 -2.59 -4.67
C LEU A 186 9.55 -1.89 -5.94
N ARG A 187 9.22 -0.60 -5.88
CA ARG A 187 8.85 0.19 -7.06
C ARG A 187 9.98 0.20 -8.09
N GLU A 188 11.23 0.42 -7.67
CA GLU A 188 12.39 0.42 -8.56
C GLU A 188 12.64 -0.96 -9.19
N SER A 189 12.31 -2.04 -8.49
CA SER A 189 12.38 -3.41 -9.02
C SER A 189 11.22 -3.78 -9.95
N GLY A 190 10.26 -2.87 -10.18
CA GLY A 190 9.15 -3.06 -11.12
C GLY A 190 7.84 -3.52 -10.47
N VAL A 191 7.75 -3.57 -9.14
CA VAL A 191 6.52 -3.87 -8.40
C VAL A 191 5.74 -2.58 -8.19
N SER A 192 4.47 -2.54 -8.59
CA SER A 192 3.58 -1.44 -8.22
C SER A 192 3.13 -1.59 -6.77
N VAL A 193 3.07 -0.50 -6.02
CA VAL A 193 2.64 -0.53 -4.62
C VAL A 193 1.39 0.32 -4.42
N VAL A 194 0.38 -0.23 -3.76
CA VAL A 194 -0.76 0.52 -3.26
C VAL A 194 -0.61 0.66 -1.74
N LEU A 195 -0.39 1.88 -1.28
CA LEU A 195 -0.21 2.19 0.12
C LEU A 195 -1.47 2.86 0.69
N VAL A 196 -2.18 2.18 1.59
CA VAL A 196 -3.22 2.83 2.39
C VAL A 196 -2.56 3.37 3.66
N SER A 197 -2.66 4.67 3.87
CA SER A 197 -2.16 5.31 5.09
C SER A 197 -3.02 6.51 5.48
N HIS A 198 -3.06 6.81 6.76
CA HIS A 198 -3.60 8.06 7.30
C HIS A 198 -2.49 9.05 7.67
N ASP A 199 -1.21 8.63 7.62
CA ASP A 199 -0.05 9.47 7.84
C ASP A 199 0.40 10.12 6.53
N LEU A 200 0.08 11.40 6.37
CA LEU A 200 0.36 12.13 5.13
C LEU A 200 1.85 12.44 4.95
N ASP A 201 2.63 12.48 6.03
CA ASP A 201 4.07 12.69 5.94
C ASP A 201 4.75 11.44 5.34
N GLU A 202 4.31 10.22 5.71
CA GLU A 202 4.76 8.98 5.05
C GLU A 202 4.38 8.95 3.57
N VAL A 203 3.13 9.30 3.27
CA VAL A 203 2.64 9.33 1.89
C VAL A 203 3.48 10.30 1.04
N ALA A 204 3.82 11.47 1.59
CA ALA A 204 4.65 12.45 0.92
C ALA A 204 6.04 11.92 0.54
N GLU A 205 6.61 11.05 1.37
CA GLU A 205 7.97 10.50 1.12
C GLU A 205 8.00 9.48 -0.03
N VAL A 206 6.94 8.68 -0.19
CA VAL A 206 7.00 7.52 -1.10
C VAL A 206 6.04 7.58 -2.29
N ALA A 207 4.92 8.31 -2.21
CA ALA A 207 3.88 8.25 -3.22
C ALA A 207 4.24 9.03 -4.50
N ASP A 208 4.02 8.40 -5.64
CA ASP A 208 4.02 9.07 -6.96
C ASP A 208 2.66 9.73 -7.20
N ARG A 209 1.57 9.03 -6.84
CA ARG A 209 0.20 9.54 -6.94
C ARG A 209 -0.58 9.29 -5.64
N VAL A 210 -1.53 10.17 -5.38
CA VAL A 210 -2.40 10.10 -4.21
C VAL A 210 -3.86 10.09 -4.66
N CYS A 211 -4.64 9.17 -4.09
CA CYS A 211 -6.08 9.12 -4.20
C CYS A 211 -6.69 9.47 -2.84
N VAL A 212 -7.48 10.52 -2.77
CA VAL A 212 -8.23 10.89 -1.57
C VAL A 212 -9.63 10.27 -1.65
N LEU A 213 -9.93 9.40 -0.69
CA LEU A 213 -11.24 8.76 -0.57
C LEU A 213 -12.06 9.42 0.53
N HIS A 214 -13.27 9.84 0.18
CA HIS A 214 -14.22 10.44 1.12
C HIS A 214 -15.62 9.83 0.91
N GLU A 215 -16.20 9.30 1.97
CA GLU A 215 -17.55 8.67 1.95
C GLU A 215 -17.74 7.69 0.79
N GLY A 216 -16.79 6.79 0.58
CA GLY A 216 -16.84 5.76 -0.46
C GLY A 216 -16.66 6.27 -1.89
N ARG A 217 -16.20 7.51 -2.10
CA ARG A 217 -15.99 8.13 -3.40
C ARG A 217 -14.60 8.75 -3.51
N VAL A 218 -14.07 8.81 -4.72
CA VAL A 218 -12.82 9.53 -5.00
C VAL A 218 -13.15 11.03 -4.99
N SER A 219 -12.53 11.78 -4.08
CA SER A 219 -12.66 13.24 -4.03
C SER A 219 -11.53 13.96 -4.77
N ALA A 220 -10.33 13.36 -4.81
CA ALA A 220 -9.21 13.85 -5.59
C ALA A 220 -8.30 12.68 -5.98
N VAL A 221 -7.66 12.78 -7.15
CA VAL A 221 -6.59 11.87 -7.57
C VAL A 221 -5.63 12.63 -8.48
N GLY A 222 -4.35 12.48 -8.25
CA GLY A 222 -3.28 13.14 -9.01
C GLY A 222 -1.91 12.83 -8.44
N THR A 223 -0.89 13.54 -8.89
CA THR A 223 0.43 13.51 -8.25
C THR A 223 0.33 13.99 -6.79
N ALA A 224 1.27 13.59 -5.96
CA ALA A 224 1.30 14.03 -4.56
C ALA A 224 1.30 15.58 -4.47
N ALA A 225 2.02 16.26 -5.35
CA ALA A 225 2.04 17.71 -5.41
C ALA A 225 0.65 18.29 -5.76
N GLU A 226 0.00 17.81 -6.83
CA GLU A 226 -1.32 18.29 -7.25
C GLU A 226 -2.37 18.15 -6.14
N VAL A 227 -2.40 16.99 -5.48
CA VAL A 227 -3.38 16.71 -4.44
C VAL A 227 -3.13 17.53 -3.18
N PHE A 228 -1.89 17.56 -2.68
CA PHE A 228 -1.60 18.22 -1.42
C PHE A 228 -1.57 19.76 -1.51
N TYR A 229 -1.12 20.32 -2.63
CA TYR A 229 -1.24 21.76 -2.86
C TYR A 229 -2.64 22.20 -3.28
N GLY A 230 -3.47 21.28 -3.77
CA GLY A 230 -4.89 21.50 -4.03
C GLY A 230 -5.71 21.74 -2.75
N ASP A 231 -5.36 21.06 -1.65
CA ASP A 231 -5.92 21.27 -0.31
C ASP A 231 -4.82 21.23 0.77
N PRO A 232 -4.11 22.36 1.01
CA PRO A 232 -3.05 22.40 2.02
C PRO A 232 -3.53 22.17 3.46
N THR A 233 -4.82 22.21 3.73
CA THR A 233 -5.37 21.95 5.08
C THR A 233 -5.31 20.48 5.44
N GLN A 234 -5.34 19.61 4.43
CA GLN A 234 -5.20 18.16 4.54
C GLN A 234 -3.91 17.70 3.83
N ALA A 235 -2.81 18.36 4.10
CA ALA A 235 -1.52 18.09 3.48
C ALA A 235 -0.44 17.77 4.53
N PRO A 236 0.66 17.09 4.13
CA PRO A 236 1.79 16.82 5.01
C PRO A 236 2.43 18.11 5.55
N ALA A 237 3.19 17.99 6.63
CA ALA A 237 3.82 19.13 7.30
C ALA A 237 4.72 19.94 6.35
N THR A 238 5.45 19.27 5.47
CA THR A 238 6.32 19.86 4.43
C THR A 238 5.55 20.80 3.50
N VAL A 239 4.44 20.34 2.95
CA VAL A 239 3.58 21.14 2.05
C VAL A 239 2.93 22.32 2.78
N ARG A 240 2.49 22.12 4.04
CA ARG A 240 1.92 23.22 4.83
C ARG A 240 2.94 24.32 5.10
N VAL A 241 4.19 23.95 5.44
CA VAL A 241 5.27 24.92 5.62
C VAL A 241 5.58 25.67 4.33
N ALA A 242 5.74 24.94 3.20
CA ALA A 242 6.00 25.56 1.91
C ALA A 242 4.85 26.52 1.48
N SER A 243 3.60 26.08 1.67
CA SER A 243 2.42 26.92 1.36
C SER A 243 2.36 28.20 2.16
N LEU A 244 2.74 28.18 3.45
CA LEU A 244 2.79 29.37 4.31
C LEU A 244 3.90 30.35 3.86
N LEU A 245 5.04 29.81 3.41
CA LEU A 245 6.17 30.65 2.98
C LEU A 245 6.00 31.19 1.57
N ARG A 246 5.25 30.53 0.71
CA ARG A 246 5.10 30.88 -0.71
C ARG A 246 4.64 32.34 -0.93
N GLY A 247 3.78 32.85 -0.06
CA GLY A 247 3.29 34.25 -0.15
C GLY A 247 4.38 35.29 -0.04
N SER A 248 5.45 35.03 0.72
CA SER A 248 6.60 35.94 0.92
C SER A 248 7.88 35.48 0.21
N ARG A 249 7.97 34.19 -0.17
CA ARG A 249 9.13 33.54 -0.77
C ARG A 249 8.68 32.58 -1.88
N PRO A 250 8.28 33.10 -3.06
CA PRO A 250 7.80 32.26 -4.16
C PRO A 250 8.83 31.24 -4.66
N GLU A 251 10.12 31.49 -4.42
CA GLU A 251 11.24 30.66 -4.83
C GLU A 251 11.24 29.28 -4.14
N ILE A 252 10.47 29.09 -3.06
CA ILE A 252 10.37 27.80 -2.36
C ILE A 252 9.80 26.70 -3.27
N GLY A 253 9.04 27.05 -4.30
CA GLY A 253 8.42 26.10 -5.20
C GLY A 253 7.32 25.24 -4.54
N ASP A 254 7.21 24.00 -4.97
CA ASP A 254 6.21 23.01 -4.53
C ASP A 254 6.83 21.72 -3.97
N PRO A 255 7.74 21.78 -2.96
CA PRO A 255 8.34 20.60 -2.40
C PRO A 255 7.29 19.78 -1.65
N VAL A 256 7.32 18.45 -1.84
CA VAL A 256 6.43 17.51 -1.15
C VAL A 256 7.21 16.72 -0.11
N ARG A 257 8.37 16.19 -0.49
CA ARG A 257 9.22 15.39 0.40
C ARG A 257 9.99 16.25 1.39
N PHE A 258 10.34 15.65 2.52
CA PHE A 258 11.12 16.35 3.56
C PHE A 258 12.47 16.85 3.02
N GLY A 259 13.21 16.02 2.29
CA GLY A 259 14.49 16.41 1.69
C GLY A 259 14.36 17.59 0.73
N GLU A 260 13.37 17.58 -0.16
CA GLU A 260 13.08 18.67 -1.09
C GLU A 260 12.77 19.98 -0.36
N THR A 261 11.95 19.89 0.70
CA THR A 261 11.59 21.06 1.53
C THR A 261 12.80 21.63 2.25
N LEU A 262 13.66 20.76 2.79
CA LEU A 262 14.88 21.19 3.48
C LEU A 262 15.84 21.89 2.53
N ASP A 263 16.02 21.37 1.31
CA ASP A 263 16.90 21.98 0.30
C ASP A 263 16.34 23.31 -0.21
N ALA A 264 15.04 23.40 -0.41
CA ALA A 264 14.37 24.66 -0.76
C ALA A 264 14.56 25.72 0.35
N LEU A 265 14.42 25.35 1.63
CA LEU A 265 14.65 26.26 2.76
C LEU A 265 16.11 26.71 2.87
N ARG A 266 17.08 25.81 2.64
CA ARG A 266 18.52 26.17 2.62
C ARG A 266 18.85 27.15 1.51
N ALA A 267 18.27 26.95 0.32
CA ALA A 267 18.44 27.86 -0.80
C ALA A 267 17.96 29.29 -0.47
N LEU A 268 16.86 29.41 0.29
CA LEU A 268 16.35 30.72 0.75
C LEU A 268 17.25 31.44 1.78
N GLN A 269 18.09 30.69 2.51
CA GLN A 269 19.02 31.27 3.49
C GLN A 269 20.33 31.75 2.85
N GLY A 270 20.69 31.24 1.68
CA GLY A 270 21.91 31.61 0.94
C GLY A 270 21.72 32.75 -0.07
N ALA A 271 20.49 33.21 -0.24
CA ALA A 271 20.10 34.34 -1.10
C ALA A 271 19.84 35.59 -0.28
#